data_ffa85ced9df03434a6135673156f08ab
#
_entry.id   ffa85ced9df03434a6135673156f08ab
#
_cell.length_a   1.000
_cell.length_b   1.000
_cell.length_c   1.000
_cell.angle_alpha   90.00
_cell.angle_beta   90.00
_cell.angle_gamma   90.00
#
_symmetry.space_group_name_H-M   'P 1'
#
loop_
_entity.id
_entity.type
_entity.pdbx_description
1 polymer ?
#
loop_
_entity_poly.entity_id
_entity_poly.type
_entity_poly.pdbx_seq_one_letter_code
_entity_poly.pdbx_strand_id
1 'polypeptide(L)'
;LLSAATAARAQFMSAELMGGSALNVPTPLSIQQAGFPDIHFTAHYDTKPFGPYAPYYTWRVDFWNKKHDRAWEVQQVHHRVFLTNTTPEVTAFAIHFGYNYLLAGRAWRMHGFMLHTDFGIIVPNPANTVRGLSINIGPNAVDTGYGLSGVGGQIAVSRQFNLAKHFYVLADGGFMMGRTTVPVVNGSATVPNVSFHGRVGIGVEF
;
A
#
# COMPACT_ATOMS: atom_id res chain seq x y z
N LEU A 1 11.88 36.39 -2.89
CA LEU A 1 12.61 35.71 -3.98
C LEU A 1 12.18 34.24 -4.01
N LEU A 2 11.09 33.95 -4.73
CA LEU A 2 10.68 32.59 -5.07
C LEU A 2 11.63 32.11 -6.17
N SER A 3 12.57 31.21 -5.85
CA SER A 3 13.31 30.48 -6.86
C SER A 3 12.32 29.56 -7.59
N ALA A 4 12.06 29.87 -8.84
CA ALA A 4 11.33 28.97 -9.73
C ALA A 4 12.11 27.65 -9.77
N ALA A 5 11.56 26.60 -9.15
CA ALA A 5 12.03 25.26 -9.36
C ALA A 5 11.87 24.99 -10.86
N THR A 6 12.96 24.92 -11.59
CA THR A 6 12.98 24.48 -12.98
C THR A 6 12.41 23.08 -12.99
N ALA A 7 11.15 22.96 -13.41
CA ALA A 7 10.52 21.67 -13.67
C ALA A 7 11.43 20.93 -14.66
N ALA A 8 12.15 19.92 -14.18
CA ALA A 8 12.92 19.05 -15.05
C ALA A 8 11.89 18.40 -16.00
N ARG A 9 11.89 18.81 -17.27
CA ARG A 9 11.00 18.22 -18.27
C ARG A 9 11.35 16.74 -18.35
N ALA A 10 10.39 15.91 -17.96
CA ALA A 10 10.45 14.49 -18.26
C ALA A 10 10.57 14.34 -19.77
N GLN A 11 11.53 13.56 -20.24
CA GLN A 11 11.73 13.31 -21.67
C GLN A 11 11.22 11.93 -22.08
N PHE A 12 11.11 11.04 -21.12
CA PHE A 12 10.66 9.68 -21.29
C PHE A 12 9.75 9.32 -20.11
N MET A 13 8.80 8.48 -20.37
CA MET A 13 7.85 8.00 -19.37
C MET A 13 7.79 6.49 -19.41
N SER A 14 7.72 5.84 -18.27
CA SER A 14 7.37 4.43 -18.17
C SER A 14 6.11 4.25 -17.34
N ALA A 15 5.33 3.23 -17.69
CA ALA A 15 4.15 2.82 -16.95
C ALA A 15 4.22 1.31 -16.69
N GLU A 16 3.90 0.91 -15.47
CA GLU A 16 4.02 -0.46 -15.00
C GLU A 16 2.75 -0.92 -14.30
N LEU A 17 2.40 -2.20 -14.49
CA LEU A 17 1.34 -2.88 -13.76
C LEU A 17 1.91 -4.18 -13.19
N MET A 18 1.80 -4.36 -11.89
CA MET A 18 2.38 -5.48 -11.16
C MET A 18 1.33 -6.17 -10.28
N GLY A 19 1.42 -7.49 -10.19
CA GLY A 19 0.79 -8.30 -9.17
C GLY A 19 1.83 -8.82 -8.19
N GLY A 20 1.40 -9.27 -7.02
CA GLY A 20 2.34 -9.77 -6.03
C GLY A 20 1.69 -10.18 -4.73
N SER A 21 2.51 -10.21 -3.68
CA SER A 21 2.07 -10.48 -2.32
C SER A 21 2.96 -9.76 -1.31
N ALA A 22 2.57 -9.78 -0.05
CA ALA A 22 3.38 -9.23 1.03
C ALA A 22 3.43 -10.16 2.25
N LEU A 23 4.58 -10.13 2.92
CA LEU A 23 4.79 -10.70 4.24
C LEU A 23 4.66 -9.57 5.27
N ASN A 24 3.62 -9.61 6.08
CA ASN A 24 3.40 -8.61 7.12
C ASN A 24 4.18 -8.97 8.39
N VAL A 25 4.88 -8.00 8.94
CA VAL A 25 5.49 -8.10 10.27
C VAL A 25 4.39 -7.87 11.31
N PRO A 26 4.35 -8.63 12.42
CA PRO A 26 3.43 -8.37 13.52
C PRO A 26 3.58 -6.93 14.05
N THR A 27 2.46 -6.22 14.20
CA THR A 27 2.44 -4.82 14.64
C THR A 27 1.38 -4.60 15.73
N PRO A 28 1.54 -3.59 16.61
CA PRO A 28 0.53 -3.30 17.63
C PRO A 28 -0.76 -2.76 16.99
N LEU A 29 -1.89 -3.40 17.29
CA LEU A 29 -3.22 -2.88 16.98
C LEU A 29 -3.80 -2.23 18.24
N SER A 30 -4.29 -1.00 18.11
CA SER A 30 -4.92 -0.26 19.20
C SER A 30 -6.31 0.16 18.76
N ILE A 31 -7.34 -0.21 19.56
CA ILE A 31 -8.73 0.13 19.26
C ILE A 31 -9.31 0.89 20.44
N GLN A 32 -9.90 2.03 20.16
CA GLN A 32 -10.65 2.86 21.10
C GLN A 32 -12.12 2.87 20.72
N GLN A 33 -12.99 2.58 21.67
CA GLN A 33 -14.42 2.49 21.44
C GLN A 33 -15.16 3.13 22.64
N ALA A 34 -16.04 4.07 22.36
CA ALA A 34 -16.76 4.82 23.41
C ALA A 34 -17.51 3.90 24.36
N GLY A 35 -17.34 4.11 25.65
CA GLY A 35 -17.98 3.33 26.72
C GLY A 35 -17.30 2.02 27.08
N PHE A 36 -16.13 1.71 26.48
CA PHE A 36 -15.39 0.48 26.72
C PHE A 36 -13.90 0.75 26.99
N PRO A 37 -13.21 -0.14 27.72
CA PRO A 37 -11.76 -0.09 27.82
C PRO A 37 -11.09 -0.23 26.43
N ASP A 38 -9.93 0.42 26.27
CA ASP A 38 -9.13 0.30 25.06
C ASP A 38 -8.62 -1.15 24.86
N ILE A 39 -8.58 -1.59 23.60
CA ILE A 39 -8.02 -2.89 23.22
C ILE A 39 -6.62 -2.66 22.65
N HIS A 40 -5.64 -3.39 23.15
CA HIS A 40 -4.26 -3.36 22.67
C HIS A 40 -3.71 -4.78 22.60
N PHE A 41 -3.24 -5.17 21.40
CA PHE A 41 -2.52 -6.44 21.21
C PHE A 41 -1.64 -6.40 19.98
N THR A 42 -0.72 -7.34 19.88
CA THR A 42 0.10 -7.54 18.66
C THR A 42 -0.73 -8.27 17.63
N ALA A 43 -1.04 -7.59 16.54
CA ALA A 43 -1.81 -8.13 15.42
C ALA A 43 -0.88 -8.83 14.42
N HIS A 44 -1.31 -10.00 13.94
CA HIS A 44 -0.70 -10.75 12.86
C HIS A 44 -1.61 -10.64 11.63
N TYR A 45 -1.05 -10.26 10.49
CA TYR A 45 -1.83 -10.06 9.28
C TYR A 45 -1.38 -10.97 8.14
N ASP A 46 -2.36 -11.46 7.36
CA ASP A 46 -2.17 -12.11 6.07
C ASP A 46 -2.56 -11.16 4.94
N THR A 47 -1.97 -11.32 3.76
CA THR A 47 -2.26 -10.48 2.58
C THR A 47 -3.36 -11.06 1.70
N LYS A 48 -3.45 -12.39 1.52
CA LYS A 48 -4.42 -13.08 0.63
C LYS A 48 -4.46 -12.44 -0.77
N PRO A 49 -3.38 -12.54 -1.56
CA PRO A 49 -3.22 -11.76 -2.79
C PRO A 49 -4.26 -12.07 -3.89
N PHE A 50 -4.83 -13.27 -3.90
CA PHE A 50 -5.81 -13.76 -4.89
C PHE A 50 -7.21 -14.03 -4.29
N GLY A 51 -7.55 -13.37 -3.20
CA GLY A 51 -8.87 -13.55 -2.57
C GLY A 51 -10.01 -12.93 -3.38
N PRO A 52 -11.27 -13.15 -2.97
CA PRO A 52 -12.42 -12.47 -3.53
C PRO A 52 -12.25 -10.95 -3.43
N TYR A 53 -12.96 -10.22 -4.24
CA TYR A 53 -12.83 -8.76 -4.42
C TYR A 53 -11.56 -8.37 -5.21
N ALA A 54 -11.02 -7.16 -5.05
CA ALA A 54 -9.83 -6.73 -5.75
C ALA A 54 -8.58 -7.50 -5.29
N PRO A 55 -7.75 -8.03 -6.22
CA PRO A 55 -6.49 -8.69 -5.87
C PRO A 55 -5.45 -7.69 -5.36
N TYR A 56 -4.30 -8.18 -4.86
CA TYR A 56 -3.13 -7.34 -4.66
C TYR A 56 -2.62 -6.86 -6.03
N TYR A 57 -2.43 -5.57 -6.20
CA TYR A 57 -1.82 -4.99 -7.40
C TYR A 57 -1.08 -3.69 -7.08
N THR A 58 -0.19 -3.32 -7.98
CA THR A 58 0.50 -2.02 -7.99
C THR A 58 0.53 -1.48 -9.41
N TRP A 59 0.21 -0.22 -9.58
CA TRP A 59 0.60 0.51 -10.79
C TRP A 59 1.61 1.59 -10.42
N ARG A 60 2.53 1.89 -11.36
CA ARG A 60 3.59 2.87 -11.20
C ARG A 60 3.81 3.62 -12.51
N VAL A 61 4.07 4.92 -12.43
CA VAL A 61 4.43 5.77 -13.55
C VAL A 61 5.68 6.55 -13.18
N ASP A 62 6.71 6.44 -14.03
CA ASP A 62 7.99 7.13 -13.87
C ASP A 62 8.17 8.19 -14.94
N PHE A 63 8.67 9.34 -14.54
CA PHE A 63 9.02 10.47 -15.40
C PHE A 63 10.54 10.62 -15.41
N TRP A 64 11.19 10.03 -16.40
CA TRP A 64 12.65 9.94 -16.52
C TRP A 64 13.27 11.23 -17.02
N ASN A 65 14.47 11.54 -16.53
CA ASN A 65 15.31 12.59 -17.05
C ASN A 65 15.97 12.16 -18.39
N LYS A 66 16.64 13.11 -19.06
CA LYS A 66 17.34 12.89 -20.36
C LYS A 66 18.34 11.74 -20.36
N LYS A 67 18.96 11.46 -19.22
CA LYS A 67 20.01 10.43 -19.08
C LYS A 67 19.42 9.06 -18.74
N HIS A 68 18.12 8.96 -18.51
CA HIS A 68 17.45 7.74 -18.02
C HIS A 68 18.04 7.14 -16.73
N ASP A 69 18.69 7.96 -15.92
CA ASP A 69 19.32 7.53 -14.67
C ASP A 69 18.50 7.89 -13.42
N ARG A 70 17.55 8.82 -13.55
CA ARG A 70 16.68 9.29 -12.46
C ARG A 70 15.28 9.59 -12.95
N ALA A 71 14.29 9.22 -12.12
CA ALA A 71 12.89 9.56 -12.39
C ALA A 71 12.23 10.22 -11.18
N TRP A 72 11.17 10.98 -11.44
CA TRP A 72 10.09 11.19 -10.49
C TRP A 72 9.11 10.05 -10.67
N GLU A 73 8.57 9.58 -9.55
CA GLU A 73 7.70 8.40 -9.51
C GLU A 73 6.38 8.73 -8.83
N VAL A 74 5.30 8.18 -9.37
CA VAL A 74 3.99 8.13 -8.72
C VAL A 74 3.48 6.70 -8.80
N GLN A 75 3.01 6.16 -7.69
CA GLN A 75 2.46 4.82 -7.66
C GLN A 75 1.29 4.65 -6.69
N GLN A 76 0.47 3.64 -6.97
CA GLN A 76 -0.49 3.11 -6.02
C GLN A 76 -0.17 1.66 -5.73
N VAL A 77 -0.21 1.30 -4.45
CA VAL A 77 -0.14 -0.10 -4.01
C VAL A 77 -1.45 -0.47 -3.34
N HIS A 78 -2.19 -1.38 -3.95
CA HIS A 78 -3.39 -1.98 -3.36
C HIS A 78 -2.97 -3.15 -2.47
N HIS A 79 -2.58 -2.85 -1.23
CA HIS A 79 -2.22 -3.84 -0.23
C HIS A 79 -3.45 -4.27 0.56
N ARG A 80 -3.54 -5.55 0.92
CA ARG A 80 -4.65 -6.12 1.69
C ARG A 80 -4.13 -6.67 3.00
N VAL A 81 -4.81 -6.39 4.09
CA VAL A 81 -4.47 -6.92 5.41
C VAL A 81 -5.68 -7.59 6.06
N PHE A 82 -5.47 -8.80 6.55
CA PHE A 82 -6.48 -9.62 7.24
C PHE A 82 -5.91 -10.10 8.56
N LEU A 83 -6.53 -9.73 9.67
CA LEU A 83 -6.13 -10.20 10.99
C LEU A 83 -6.30 -11.73 11.08
N THR A 84 -5.25 -12.41 11.55
CA THR A 84 -5.25 -13.87 11.69
C THR A 84 -5.36 -14.33 13.15
N ASN A 85 -4.89 -13.51 14.10
CA ASN A 85 -4.97 -13.79 15.52
C ASN A 85 -6.12 -12.99 16.18
N THR A 86 -7.36 -13.35 15.84
CA THR A 86 -8.57 -12.76 16.44
C THR A 86 -8.65 -12.97 17.94
N THR A 87 -9.39 -12.10 18.62
CA THR A 87 -9.67 -12.18 20.07
C THR A 87 -11.18 -12.27 20.29
N PRO A 88 -11.66 -12.60 21.50
CA PRO A 88 -13.10 -12.59 21.81
C PRO A 88 -13.77 -11.24 21.54
N GLU A 89 -13.03 -10.13 21.68
CA GLU A 89 -13.53 -8.78 21.44
C GLU A 89 -13.37 -8.34 19.98
N VAL A 90 -12.40 -8.89 19.23
CA VAL A 90 -12.10 -8.55 17.83
C VAL A 90 -12.22 -9.84 17.01
N THR A 91 -13.44 -10.15 16.60
CA THR A 91 -13.74 -11.41 15.89
C THR A 91 -13.46 -11.35 14.40
N ALA A 92 -13.39 -10.14 13.81
CA ALA A 92 -12.95 -9.92 12.45
C ALA A 92 -12.29 -8.53 12.34
N PHE A 93 -11.17 -8.45 11.62
CA PHE A 93 -10.55 -7.18 11.29
C PHE A 93 -9.77 -7.31 9.99
N ALA A 94 -10.14 -6.50 9.00
CA ALA A 94 -9.49 -6.48 7.71
C ALA A 94 -9.51 -5.05 7.12
N ILE A 95 -8.56 -4.77 6.25
CA ILE A 95 -8.60 -3.64 5.31
C ILE A 95 -8.45 -4.28 3.92
N HIS A 96 -9.55 -4.93 3.45
CA HIS A 96 -9.50 -5.83 2.30
C HIS A 96 -9.87 -5.16 0.97
N PHE A 97 -10.58 -4.04 1.00
CA PHE A 97 -10.74 -3.16 -0.16
C PHE A 97 -9.54 -2.21 -0.35
N GLY A 98 -8.49 -2.44 0.39
CA GLY A 98 -7.16 -1.86 0.24
C GLY A 98 -6.71 -1.01 1.43
N TYR A 99 -5.55 -1.34 1.90
CA TYR A 99 -4.62 -0.45 2.59
C TYR A 99 -3.88 0.28 1.46
N ASN A 100 -4.63 1.16 0.76
CA ASN A 100 -4.16 1.77 -0.48
C ASN A 100 -3.12 2.83 -0.19
N TYR A 101 -1.88 2.56 -0.55
CA TYR A 101 -0.83 3.58 -0.57
C TYR A 101 -0.90 4.35 -1.89
N LEU A 102 -0.98 5.68 -1.82
CA LEU A 102 -0.76 6.60 -2.92
C LEU A 102 0.53 7.33 -2.63
N LEU A 103 1.57 7.00 -3.39
CA LEU A 103 2.94 7.40 -3.10
C LEU A 103 3.52 8.22 -4.25
N ALA A 104 4.40 9.14 -3.89
CA ALA A 104 5.24 9.87 -4.83
C ALA A 104 6.69 9.85 -4.33
N GLY A 105 7.64 9.80 -5.25
CA GLY A 105 9.03 9.70 -4.87
C GLY A 105 10.01 9.77 -6.03
N ARG A 106 11.08 9.03 -5.88
CA ARG A 106 12.21 9.04 -6.81
C ARG A 106 12.67 7.63 -7.11
N ALA A 107 13.03 7.43 -8.39
CA ALA A 107 13.72 6.24 -8.84
C ALA A 107 15.12 6.59 -9.37
N TRP A 108 16.07 5.68 -9.15
CA TRP A 108 17.45 5.74 -9.66
C TRP A 108 17.81 4.43 -10.34
N ARG A 109 18.31 4.52 -11.57
CA ARG A 109 18.83 3.37 -12.30
C ARG A 109 20.31 3.16 -11.96
N MET A 110 20.66 2.00 -11.44
CA MET A 110 22.00 1.65 -10.95
C MET A 110 22.36 0.22 -11.34
N HIS A 111 23.36 0.04 -12.21
CA HIS A 111 23.92 -1.29 -12.57
C HIS A 111 22.88 -2.35 -12.99
N GLY A 112 21.85 -1.94 -13.75
CA GLY A 112 20.77 -2.83 -14.21
C GLY A 112 19.64 -3.07 -13.24
N PHE A 113 19.67 -2.41 -12.07
CA PHE A 113 18.60 -2.36 -11.10
C PHE A 113 18.05 -0.93 -11.00
N MET A 114 16.85 -0.80 -10.45
CA MET A 114 16.28 0.48 -10.08
C MET A 114 16.02 0.48 -8.57
N LEU A 115 16.47 1.54 -7.91
CA LEU A 115 16.14 1.83 -6.51
C LEU A 115 14.98 2.83 -6.50
N HIS A 116 13.96 2.56 -5.71
CA HIS A 116 12.78 3.39 -5.51
C HIS A 116 12.68 3.84 -4.06
N THR A 117 12.35 5.11 -3.84
CA THR A 117 12.06 5.64 -2.51
C THR A 117 10.86 6.56 -2.58
N ASP A 118 9.79 6.20 -1.90
CA ASP A 118 8.51 6.88 -2.01
C ASP A 118 7.89 7.12 -0.65
N PHE A 119 7.11 8.18 -0.58
CA PHE A 119 6.33 8.55 0.57
C PHE A 119 4.97 9.11 0.13
N GLY A 120 3.95 8.94 0.96
CA GLY A 120 2.63 9.46 0.64
C GLY A 120 1.56 9.12 1.66
N ILE A 121 0.35 9.06 1.16
CA ILE A 121 -0.86 8.91 1.96
C ILE A 121 -1.43 7.50 1.85
N ILE A 122 -2.24 7.14 2.85
CA ILE A 122 -2.97 5.87 2.88
C ILE A 122 -4.46 6.17 2.87
N VAL A 123 -5.17 5.50 1.96
CA VAL A 123 -6.63 5.56 1.79
C VAL A 123 -7.21 4.18 2.04
N PRO A 124 -7.46 3.82 3.32
CA PRO A 124 -8.00 2.50 3.67
C PRO A 124 -9.51 2.41 3.46
N ASN A 125 -9.98 1.18 3.28
CA ASN A 125 -11.38 0.83 3.42
C ASN A 125 -11.48 -0.41 4.32
N PRO A 126 -11.82 -0.23 5.62
CA PRO A 126 -11.83 -1.31 6.61
C PRO A 126 -13.10 -2.13 6.53
N ALA A 127 -12.99 -3.36 7.05
CA ALA A 127 -14.11 -4.23 7.38
C ALA A 127 -13.79 -4.93 8.71
N ASN A 128 -14.57 -4.68 9.74
CA ASN A 128 -14.26 -5.19 11.06
C ASN A 128 -15.51 -5.51 11.88
N THR A 129 -15.33 -6.39 12.87
CA THR A 129 -16.31 -6.69 13.91
C THR A 129 -15.61 -6.62 15.26
N VAL A 130 -15.95 -5.60 16.04
CA VAL A 130 -15.41 -5.35 17.37
C VAL A 130 -16.55 -5.36 18.37
N ARG A 131 -16.48 -6.22 19.39
CA ARG A 131 -17.53 -6.39 20.41
C ARG A 131 -18.92 -6.61 19.82
N GLY A 132 -18.99 -7.42 18.74
CA GLY A 132 -20.23 -7.73 18.04
C GLY A 132 -20.79 -6.64 17.14
N LEU A 133 -20.17 -5.46 17.09
CA LEU A 133 -20.56 -4.35 16.21
C LEU A 133 -19.70 -4.35 14.94
N SER A 134 -20.34 -4.28 13.77
CA SER A 134 -19.68 -4.48 12.47
C SER A 134 -19.67 -3.25 11.59
N ILE A 135 -18.53 -3.05 10.90
CA ILE A 135 -18.36 -2.13 9.78
C ILE A 135 -18.08 -2.96 8.53
N ASN A 136 -18.82 -2.72 7.45
CA ASN A 136 -18.68 -3.34 6.12
C ASN A 136 -18.68 -4.89 6.13
N ILE A 137 -19.22 -5.53 7.18
CA ILE A 137 -19.35 -6.98 7.31
C ILE A 137 -20.76 -7.36 7.77
N GLY A 138 -21.50 -8.08 6.91
CA GLY A 138 -22.82 -8.61 7.22
C GLY A 138 -23.96 -7.59 7.01
N PRO A 139 -25.22 -8.07 7.15
CA PRO A 139 -26.41 -7.31 6.75
C PRO A 139 -26.73 -6.10 7.64
N ASN A 140 -26.23 -6.10 8.88
CA ASN A 140 -26.46 -5.02 9.86
C ASN A 140 -25.22 -4.16 10.09
N ALA A 141 -24.23 -4.22 9.21
CA ALA A 141 -23.01 -3.44 9.33
C ALA A 141 -23.25 -1.97 8.99
N VAL A 142 -22.51 -1.09 9.67
CA VAL A 142 -22.41 0.30 9.24
C VAL A 142 -21.55 0.33 7.99
N ASP A 143 -22.04 0.91 6.91
CA ASP A 143 -21.27 1.10 5.67
C ASP A 143 -20.39 2.35 5.81
N THR A 144 -19.09 2.16 5.60
CA THR A 144 -18.11 3.25 5.54
C THR A 144 -17.29 3.10 4.27
N GLY A 145 -17.18 4.15 3.51
CA GLY A 145 -16.38 4.15 2.29
C GLY A 145 -14.86 4.23 2.55
N TYR A 146 -14.14 4.67 1.53
CA TYR A 146 -12.72 4.99 1.61
C TYR A 146 -12.50 6.29 2.40
N GLY A 147 -11.51 6.31 3.27
CA GLY A 147 -11.14 7.49 4.06
C GLY A 147 -9.64 7.79 3.95
N LEU A 148 -9.28 9.04 3.71
CA LEU A 148 -7.89 9.48 3.83
C LEU A 148 -7.53 9.57 5.31
N SER A 149 -6.68 8.68 5.81
CA SER A 149 -6.44 8.61 7.26
C SER A 149 -5.06 8.11 7.67
N GLY A 150 -4.10 8.07 6.75
CA GLY A 150 -2.78 7.59 7.09
C GLY A 150 -1.67 8.11 6.19
N VAL A 151 -0.45 7.80 6.62
CA VAL A 151 0.79 8.08 5.86
C VAL A 151 1.66 6.84 5.82
N GLY A 152 2.46 6.73 4.78
CA GLY A 152 3.38 5.62 4.63
C GLY A 152 4.41 5.84 3.54
N GLY A 153 5.33 4.90 3.40
CA GLY A 153 6.36 4.97 2.39
C GLY A 153 6.96 3.61 2.10
N GLN A 154 7.82 3.58 1.08
CA GLN A 154 8.55 2.39 0.70
C GLN A 154 10.00 2.70 0.32
N ILE A 155 10.81 1.65 0.41
CA ILE A 155 12.07 1.51 -0.31
C ILE A 155 11.97 0.20 -1.08
N ALA A 156 12.22 0.22 -2.41
CA ALA A 156 12.13 -0.96 -3.24
C ALA A 156 13.28 -1.03 -4.24
N VAL A 157 13.57 -2.24 -4.69
CA VAL A 157 14.53 -2.51 -5.77
C VAL A 157 13.81 -3.31 -6.83
N SER A 158 13.90 -2.86 -8.08
CA SER A 158 13.34 -3.60 -9.21
C SER A 158 14.40 -3.89 -10.28
N ARG A 159 14.12 -4.89 -11.11
CA ARG A 159 14.88 -5.22 -12.29
C ARG A 159 13.97 -5.42 -13.47
N GLN A 160 14.29 -4.75 -14.58
CA GLN A 160 13.59 -4.87 -15.86
C GLN A 160 14.29 -5.90 -16.76
N PHE A 161 13.48 -6.63 -17.54
CA PHE A 161 13.91 -7.58 -18.56
C PHE A 161 13.19 -7.23 -19.86
N ASN A 162 13.89 -6.61 -20.80
CA ASN A 162 13.32 -6.13 -22.04
C ASN A 162 12.85 -7.30 -22.91
N LEU A 163 11.59 -7.26 -23.35
CA LEU A 163 10.99 -8.20 -24.29
C LEU A 163 10.99 -7.64 -25.71
N ALA A 164 10.80 -6.34 -25.85
CA ALA A 164 10.78 -5.60 -27.11
C ALA A 164 11.27 -4.16 -26.88
N LYS A 165 11.29 -3.35 -27.94
CA LYS A 165 11.80 -1.97 -27.91
C LYS A 165 11.17 -1.12 -26.79
N HIS A 166 9.89 -1.30 -26.52
CA HIS A 166 9.11 -0.49 -25.57
C HIS A 166 8.48 -1.33 -24.47
N PHE A 167 8.59 -2.66 -24.50
CA PHE A 167 7.93 -3.56 -23.56
C PHE A 167 8.95 -4.35 -22.75
N TYR A 168 8.69 -4.47 -21.46
CA TYR A 168 9.50 -5.26 -20.55
C TYR A 168 8.63 -5.98 -19.49
N VAL A 169 9.18 -7.03 -18.93
CA VAL A 169 8.72 -7.60 -17.66
C VAL A 169 9.62 -7.10 -16.55
N LEU A 170 9.12 -7.09 -15.32
CA LEU A 170 9.92 -6.70 -14.17
C LEU A 170 9.65 -7.57 -12.96
N ALA A 171 10.68 -7.69 -12.13
CA ALA A 171 10.59 -8.20 -10.77
C ALA A 171 10.95 -7.07 -9.81
N ASP A 172 10.20 -6.96 -8.73
CA ASP A 172 10.30 -5.88 -7.75
C ASP A 172 10.21 -6.45 -6.34
N GLY A 173 11.10 -5.99 -5.45
CA GLY A 173 11.10 -6.33 -4.04
C GLY A 173 11.16 -5.06 -3.21
N GLY A 174 10.25 -4.91 -2.24
CA GLY A 174 10.14 -3.68 -1.45
C GLY A 174 9.89 -3.92 0.02
N PHE A 175 10.39 -3.00 0.83
CA PHE A 175 10.02 -2.82 2.23
C PHE A 175 9.07 -1.64 2.32
N MET A 176 7.91 -1.85 2.95
CA MET A 176 6.91 -0.82 3.13
C MET A 176 6.57 -0.65 4.60
N MET A 177 6.31 0.58 4.99
CA MET A 177 5.78 0.91 6.31
C MET A 177 4.69 1.98 6.19
N GLY A 178 3.70 1.88 7.07
CA GLY A 178 2.64 2.87 7.13
C GLY A 178 1.86 2.80 8.43
N ARG A 179 1.12 3.84 8.70
CA ARG A 179 0.20 3.91 9.83
C ARG A 179 -1.07 4.61 9.38
N THR A 180 -2.20 4.00 9.68
CA THR A 180 -3.52 4.57 9.39
C THR A 180 -4.43 4.44 10.59
N THR A 181 -5.45 5.27 10.66
CA THR A 181 -6.55 5.15 11.61
C THR A 181 -7.82 4.83 10.82
N VAL A 182 -8.52 3.77 11.20
CA VAL A 182 -9.75 3.32 10.55
C VAL A 182 -10.91 3.34 11.54
N PRO A 183 -12.14 3.55 11.08
CA PRO A 183 -13.30 3.51 11.95
C PRO A 183 -13.57 2.09 12.48
N VAL A 184 -14.06 2.03 13.71
CA VAL A 184 -14.86 0.96 14.27
C VAL A 184 -16.17 1.57 14.76
N VAL A 185 -17.21 0.78 14.97
CA VAL A 185 -18.48 1.35 15.44
C VAL A 185 -18.25 2.05 16.79
N ASN A 186 -18.65 3.32 16.86
CA ASN A 186 -18.45 4.21 18.02
C ASN A 186 -16.98 4.45 18.42
N GLY A 187 -16.05 4.38 17.45
CA GLY A 187 -14.64 4.58 17.78
C GLY A 187 -13.70 4.50 16.60
N SER A 188 -12.44 4.23 16.89
CA SER A 188 -11.39 4.11 15.88
C SER A 188 -10.35 3.04 16.24
N ALA A 189 -9.67 2.52 15.21
CA ALA A 189 -8.54 1.62 15.36
C ALA A 189 -7.30 2.22 14.68
N THR A 190 -6.18 2.25 15.38
CA THR A 190 -4.88 2.60 14.82
C THR A 190 -4.19 1.34 14.34
N VAL A 191 -3.86 1.31 13.06
CA VAL A 191 -3.33 0.14 12.33
C VAL A 191 -1.98 0.50 11.69
N PRO A 192 -0.86 0.35 12.40
CA PRO A 192 0.45 0.34 11.75
C PRO A 192 0.61 -0.95 10.94
N ASN A 193 1.29 -0.84 9.81
CA ASN A 193 1.68 -1.98 9.00
C ASN A 193 3.15 -1.84 8.58
N VAL A 194 3.89 -2.92 8.72
CA VAL A 194 5.26 -3.08 8.24
C VAL A 194 5.29 -4.36 7.42
N SER A 195 5.79 -4.31 6.19
CA SER A 195 5.69 -5.45 5.29
C SER A 195 6.81 -5.49 4.24
N PHE A 196 7.14 -6.71 3.81
CA PHE A 196 8.02 -6.99 2.69
C PHE A 196 7.18 -7.44 1.50
N HIS A 197 7.32 -6.77 0.38
CA HIS A 197 6.55 -7.01 -0.84
C HIS A 197 7.40 -7.70 -1.89
N GLY A 198 6.85 -8.71 -2.57
CA GLY A 198 7.38 -9.31 -3.78
C GLY A 198 6.38 -9.12 -4.91
N ARG A 199 6.80 -8.50 -6.02
CA ARG A 199 5.95 -8.14 -7.14
C ARG A 199 6.59 -8.57 -8.46
N VAL A 200 5.75 -8.95 -9.41
CA VAL A 200 6.15 -9.17 -10.81
C VAL A 200 5.14 -8.49 -11.71
N GLY A 201 5.57 -8.02 -12.87
CA GLY A 201 4.67 -7.28 -13.73
C GLY A 201 5.21 -7.03 -15.12
N ILE A 202 4.47 -6.21 -15.84
CA ILE A 202 4.78 -5.74 -17.18
C ILE A 202 4.89 -4.23 -17.17
N GLY A 203 5.70 -3.70 -18.07
CA GLY A 203 5.84 -2.26 -18.24
C GLY A 203 6.04 -1.87 -19.70
N VAL A 204 5.79 -0.59 -19.95
CA VAL A 204 5.99 0.05 -21.24
C VAL A 204 6.76 1.36 -21.04
N GLU A 205 7.71 1.63 -21.92
CA GLU A 205 8.51 2.88 -21.97
C GLU A 205 8.21 3.65 -23.25
N PHE A 206 7.95 4.97 -23.14
CA PHE A 206 7.57 5.89 -24.23
C PHE A 206 8.64 6.94 -24.48
#